data_c01ffc0fff8e80e00e1003f10fe4c368
#
_entry.id   c01ffc0fff8e80e00e1003f10fe4c368
#
_cell.length_a   1.000
_cell.length_b   1.000
_cell.length_c   1.000
_cell.angle_alpha   90.00
_cell.angle_beta   90.00
_cell.angle_gamma   90.00
#
_symmetry.space_group_name_H-M   'P 1'
#
loop_
_entity.id
_entity.type
_entity.pdbx_description
1 polymer ?
#
loop_
_entity_poly.entity_id
_entity_poly.type
_entity_poly.pdbx_seq_one_letter_code
_entity_poly.pdbx_strand_id
1 'polypeptide(L)'
;MGRAEEGGDRLRTLLYAHATARTSTAMLAAGVNFAIAAHGMEKDTGTMDASLLDRLRIREVIENWARWRDAGDWERFRTVWHAEGRMMATWFQGSADAFIAASRAGFERGVRILHFLGGSAIDVSGARALAQTKMTISQRADVDGVPCDVVCTGRFYDFFEQRGDAWRIMLRQPIYEKDRLDPVDPAAVPQLDRPLLAQFPEGYRHLAYAQARNGFAIKRDMPQLTGSEVERLYADGAAWLAGGPLAR
;
A
#
# COMPACT_ATOMS: atom_id res chain seq x y z
N MET A 1 -45.21 20.22 31.95
CA MET A 1 -46.05 20.06 30.74
C MET A 1 -45.09 19.93 29.57
N GLY A 2 -44.78 18.86 28.97
CA GLY A 2 -45.42 17.58 28.71
C GLY A 2 -45.28 17.25 27.24
N ARG A 3 -44.69 16.05 26.94
CA ARG A 3 -44.58 15.42 25.61
C ARG A 3 -43.44 15.98 24.72
N ALA A 4 -42.47 15.18 24.23
CA ALA A 4 -42.58 13.89 23.57
C ALA A 4 -41.21 13.17 23.58
N GLU A 5 -41.11 12.05 24.22
CA GLU A 5 -40.24 10.95 23.92
C GLU A 5 -41.16 9.82 23.43
N GLU A 6 -41.06 9.43 22.16
CA GLU A 6 -41.52 8.13 21.63
C GLU A 6 -41.28 8.17 20.12
N GLY A 7 -40.24 7.52 19.61
CA GLY A 7 -39.96 7.43 18.16
C GLY A 7 -38.65 6.77 17.76
N GLY A 8 -37.98 6.04 18.64
CA GLY A 8 -36.66 5.49 18.37
C GLY A 8 -36.51 3.96 18.34
N ASP A 9 -37.59 3.18 18.52
CA ASP A 9 -37.43 1.74 18.75
C ASP A 9 -38.21 0.81 17.80
N ARG A 10 -38.57 1.25 16.62
CA ARG A 10 -39.29 0.41 15.64
C ARG A 10 -38.54 0.06 14.36
N LEU A 11 -37.27 0.40 14.20
CA LEU A 11 -36.48 0.14 13.01
C LEU A 11 -35.36 -0.91 13.17
N ARG A 12 -35.25 -1.56 14.32
CA ARG A 12 -34.25 -2.61 14.57
C ARG A 12 -34.75 -4.05 14.58
N THR A 13 -36.06 -4.28 14.43
CA THR A 13 -36.65 -5.64 14.56
C THR A 13 -37.12 -6.27 13.24
N LEU A 14 -36.85 -5.70 12.09
CA LEU A 14 -37.36 -6.18 10.80
C LEU A 14 -36.30 -6.76 9.83
N LEU A 15 -35.08 -7.03 10.28
CA LEU A 15 -34.01 -7.61 9.43
C LEU A 15 -33.50 -9.01 9.86
N TYR A 16 -34.19 -9.71 10.77
CA TYR A 16 -33.74 -11.04 11.23
C TYR A 16 -34.81 -12.15 11.20
N ALA A 17 -35.81 -12.06 10.35
CA ALA A 17 -36.82 -13.13 10.25
C ALA A 17 -37.25 -13.34 8.81
N HIS A 18 -36.38 -13.90 7.95
CA HIS A 18 -36.78 -14.63 6.73
C HIS A 18 -35.59 -15.39 6.15
N ALA A 19 -35.11 -16.42 6.86
CA ALA A 19 -34.27 -17.47 6.24
C ALA A 19 -34.24 -18.74 7.09
N THR A 20 -35.42 -19.27 7.42
CA THR A 20 -35.53 -20.68 7.88
C THR A 20 -36.90 -21.17 7.57
N ALA A 21 -37.12 -21.77 6.40
CA ALA A 21 -38.05 -22.83 6.12
C ALA A 21 -38.20 -23.02 4.60
N ARG A 22 -37.44 -23.96 4.05
CA ARG A 22 -37.81 -24.81 2.89
C ARG A 22 -36.56 -25.49 2.35
N THR A 23 -36.18 -26.60 2.98
CA THR A 23 -35.47 -27.70 2.31
C THR A 23 -35.49 -28.89 3.24
N SER A 24 -36.58 -29.60 3.20
CA SER A 24 -36.63 -30.98 3.72
C SER A 24 -37.69 -31.70 2.91
N THR A 25 -37.31 -32.28 1.78
CA THR A 25 -37.93 -33.41 1.11
C THR A 25 -37.38 -33.49 -0.33
N ALA A 26 -36.13 -33.91 -0.52
CA ALA A 26 -35.62 -34.47 -1.79
C ALA A 26 -34.16 -34.97 -1.61
N MET A 27 -33.95 -35.90 -0.69
CA MET A 27 -32.70 -36.65 -0.58
C MET A 27 -32.97 -38.11 -0.27
N LEU A 28 -33.48 -38.82 -1.27
CA LEU A 28 -33.50 -40.28 -1.26
C LEU A 28 -33.69 -40.79 -2.70
N ALA A 29 -32.72 -40.52 -3.58
CA ALA A 29 -32.50 -41.29 -4.81
C ALA A 29 -31.30 -40.70 -5.58
N ALA A 30 -30.06 -41.04 -5.20
CA ALA A 30 -28.90 -41.11 -6.08
C ALA A 30 -27.68 -41.59 -5.28
N GLY A 31 -27.70 -42.86 -4.95
CA GLY A 31 -26.46 -43.55 -4.57
C GLY A 31 -25.68 -43.88 -5.83
N VAL A 32 -24.86 -42.98 -6.32
CA VAL A 32 -23.75 -43.28 -7.25
C VAL A 32 -22.70 -42.12 -7.20
N ASN A 33 -21.45 -42.50 -6.85
CA ASN A 33 -20.21 -41.74 -7.09
C ASN A 33 -19.86 -40.57 -6.16
N PHE A 34 -19.65 -40.85 -4.87
CA PHE A 34 -18.89 -39.96 -3.99
C PHE A 34 -17.37 -40.19 -4.04
N ALA A 35 -16.86 -41.18 -4.76
CA ALA A 35 -15.42 -41.49 -4.81
C ALA A 35 -14.63 -40.75 -5.87
N ILE A 36 -15.28 -40.11 -6.85
CA ILE A 36 -14.57 -39.42 -7.95
C ILE A 36 -14.40 -37.91 -7.64
N ALA A 37 -15.24 -37.34 -6.78
CA ALA A 37 -15.15 -35.93 -6.39
C ALA A 37 -14.04 -35.63 -5.37
N ALA A 38 -13.63 -36.60 -4.56
CA ALA A 38 -12.57 -36.43 -3.56
C ALA A 38 -11.17 -36.30 -4.16
N HIS A 39 -10.90 -36.91 -5.33
CA HIS A 39 -9.58 -36.83 -5.98
C HIS A 39 -9.35 -35.52 -6.74
N GLY A 40 -10.42 -34.83 -7.13
CA GLY A 40 -10.34 -33.49 -7.73
C GLY A 40 -10.25 -32.37 -6.70
N MET A 41 -10.80 -32.55 -5.50
CA MET A 41 -10.77 -31.57 -4.42
C MET A 41 -9.42 -31.49 -3.69
N GLU A 42 -8.66 -32.60 -3.58
CA GLU A 42 -7.33 -32.58 -2.94
C GLU A 42 -6.29 -31.81 -3.78
N LYS A 43 -6.40 -31.81 -5.11
CA LYS A 43 -5.50 -31.01 -5.95
C LYS A 43 -5.83 -29.52 -5.96
N ASP A 44 -7.07 -29.14 -5.74
CA ASP A 44 -7.52 -27.76 -5.77
C ASP A 44 -7.26 -27.07 -4.41
N THR A 45 -7.42 -27.79 -3.30
CA THR A 45 -7.08 -27.27 -1.96
C THR A 45 -5.59 -27.03 -1.80
N GLY A 46 -4.71 -27.91 -2.31
CA GLY A 46 -3.27 -27.73 -2.26
C GLY A 46 -2.79 -26.49 -3.03
N THR A 47 -3.41 -26.17 -4.16
CA THR A 47 -3.07 -24.99 -4.98
C THR A 47 -3.63 -23.72 -4.35
N MET A 48 -4.82 -23.74 -3.76
CA MET A 48 -5.37 -22.61 -3.01
C MET A 48 -4.56 -22.32 -1.75
N ASP A 49 -4.13 -23.32 -1.00
CA ASP A 49 -3.29 -23.16 0.19
C ASP A 49 -1.92 -22.56 -0.15
N ALA A 50 -1.30 -22.97 -1.24
CA ALA A 50 -0.02 -22.41 -1.71
C ALA A 50 -0.16 -20.95 -2.09
N SER A 51 -1.20 -20.58 -2.84
CA SER A 51 -1.46 -19.17 -3.22
C SER A 51 -1.78 -18.29 -2.02
N LEU A 52 -2.49 -18.79 -1.03
CA LEU A 52 -2.76 -18.08 0.22
C LEU A 52 -1.48 -17.83 1.01
N LEU A 53 -0.63 -18.86 1.10
CA LEU A 53 0.66 -18.76 1.79
C LEU A 53 1.58 -17.72 1.12
N ASP A 54 1.64 -17.69 -0.21
CA ASP A 54 2.42 -16.69 -0.94
C ASP A 54 1.90 -15.26 -0.71
N ARG A 55 0.57 -15.07 -0.68
CA ARG A 55 -0.02 -13.76 -0.32
C ARG A 55 0.34 -13.34 1.10
N LEU A 56 0.34 -14.27 2.06
CA LEU A 56 0.76 -13.98 3.44
C LEU A 56 2.25 -13.61 3.52
N ARG A 57 3.12 -14.34 2.82
CA ARG A 57 4.56 -14.05 2.75
C ARG A 57 4.83 -12.68 2.11
N ILE A 58 4.14 -12.35 1.02
CA ILE A 58 4.25 -11.04 0.37
C ILE A 58 3.78 -9.92 1.31
N ARG A 59 2.67 -10.13 2.01
CA ARG A 59 2.16 -9.17 3.00
C ARG A 59 3.15 -8.94 4.13
N GLU A 60 3.79 -9.98 4.64
CA GLU A 60 4.84 -9.86 5.65
C GLU A 60 6.02 -9.01 5.14
N VAL A 61 6.45 -9.19 3.90
CA VAL A 61 7.49 -8.35 3.29
C VAL A 61 7.07 -6.88 3.24
N ILE A 62 5.81 -6.59 2.86
CA ILE A 62 5.28 -5.22 2.80
C ILE A 62 5.27 -4.57 4.17
N GLU A 63 4.79 -5.28 5.20
CA GLU A 63 4.71 -4.78 6.57
C GLU A 63 6.11 -4.59 7.19
N ASN A 64 7.02 -5.52 6.95
CA ASN A 64 8.41 -5.45 7.38
C ASN A 64 9.17 -4.29 6.72
N TRP A 65 8.88 -3.98 5.45
CA TRP A 65 9.44 -2.82 4.78
C TRP A 65 9.18 -1.54 5.57
N ALA A 66 7.92 -1.29 5.94
CA ALA A 66 7.54 -0.09 6.68
C ALA A 66 8.16 -0.07 8.09
N ARG A 67 8.01 -1.19 8.83
CA ARG A 67 8.51 -1.32 10.20
C ARG A 67 10.00 -1.10 10.29
N TRP A 68 10.80 -1.80 9.49
CA TRP A 68 12.26 -1.75 9.59
C TRP A 68 12.84 -0.43 9.07
N ARG A 69 12.24 0.09 8.01
CA ARG A 69 12.62 1.41 7.49
C ARG A 69 12.38 2.51 8.53
N ASP A 70 11.24 2.53 9.18
CA ASP A 70 10.86 3.57 10.14
C ASP A 70 11.62 3.43 11.47
N ALA A 71 11.97 2.20 11.84
CA ALA A 71 12.82 1.91 13.01
C ALA A 71 14.32 2.13 12.78
N GLY A 72 14.76 2.29 11.52
CA GLY A 72 16.19 2.38 11.20
C GLY A 72 16.93 1.04 11.28
N ASP A 73 16.20 -0.07 11.18
CA ASP A 73 16.79 -1.43 11.13
C ASP A 73 17.24 -1.75 9.70
N TRP A 74 18.35 -1.16 9.28
CA TRP A 74 18.83 -1.19 7.89
C TRP A 74 19.23 -2.58 7.42
N GLU A 75 19.73 -3.43 8.32
CA GLU A 75 20.12 -4.80 7.99
C GLU A 75 18.89 -5.63 7.61
N ARG A 76 17.84 -5.62 8.45
CA ARG A 76 16.59 -6.29 8.12
C ARG A 76 15.88 -5.61 6.96
N PHE A 77 15.89 -4.29 6.91
CA PHE A 77 15.30 -3.56 5.79
C PHE A 77 15.87 -3.94 4.44
N ARG A 78 17.17 -4.29 4.39
CA ARG A 78 17.80 -4.77 3.16
C ARG A 78 17.20 -6.10 2.68
N THR A 79 16.74 -6.97 3.59
CA THR A 79 16.26 -8.31 3.24
C THR A 79 14.92 -8.33 2.51
N VAL A 80 14.11 -7.27 2.60
CA VAL A 80 12.82 -7.18 1.88
C VAL A 80 13.00 -6.90 0.39
N TRP A 81 14.20 -6.46 -0.02
CA TRP A 81 14.52 -6.10 -1.38
C TRP A 81 15.23 -7.23 -2.12
N HIS A 82 14.93 -7.35 -3.38
CA HIS A 82 15.78 -8.10 -4.31
C HIS A 82 17.14 -7.41 -4.48
N ALA A 83 18.18 -8.14 -4.90
CA ALA A 83 19.49 -7.53 -5.20
C ALA A 83 19.39 -6.42 -6.26
N GLU A 84 18.49 -6.61 -7.24
CA GLU A 84 18.20 -5.67 -8.31
C GLU A 84 17.02 -4.75 -7.99
N GLY A 85 16.56 -4.76 -6.73
CA GLY A 85 15.41 -3.98 -6.28
C GLY A 85 15.58 -2.49 -6.49
N ARG A 86 14.46 -1.80 -6.78
CA ARG A 86 14.44 -0.36 -7.06
C ARG A 86 13.32 0.34 -6.30
N MET A 87 13.62 1.57 -5.87
CA MET A 87 12.66 2.48 -5.27
C MET A 87 12.43 3.71 -6.15
N MET A 88 11.16 4.08 -6.34
CA MET A 88 10.73 5.25 -7.10
C MET A 88 9.91 6.16 -6.19
N ALA A 89 10.56 6.98 -5.38
CA ALA A 89 9.91 7.97 -4.52
C ALA A 89 9.97 9.38 -5.16
N THR A 90 9.26 10.36 -4.61
CA THR A 90 9.29 11.76 -5.09
C THR A 90 10.69 12.35 -5.07
N TRP A 91 11.48 12.04 -4.04
CA TRP A 91 12.81 12.60 -3.78
C TRP A 91 13.96 11.66 -4.14
N PHE A 92 13.67 10.43 -4.53
CA PHE A 92 14.68 9.41 -4.82
C PHE A 92 14.16 8.42 -5.87
N GLN A 93 14.97 8.15 -6.88
CA GLN A 93 14.76 7.08 -7.87
C GLN A 93 16.08 6.34 -8.07
N GLY A 94 16.09 5.03 -7.84
CA GLY A 94 17.32 4.25 -7.97
C GLY A 94 17.26 2.87 -7.34
N SER A 95 18.44 2.26 -7.16
CA SER A 95 18.56 0.94 -6.55
C SER A 95 18.14 0.94 -5.07
N ALA A 96 17.70 -0.22 -4.58
CA ALA A 96 17.35 -0.40 -3.17
C ALA A 96 18.51 -0.08 -2.25
N ASP A 97 19.74 -0.46 -2.60
CA ASP A 97 20.92 -0.16 -1.79
C ASP A 97 21.19 1.34 -1.67
N ALA A 98 21.08 2.08 -2.78
CA ALA A 98 21.23 3.53 -2.76
C ALA A 98 20.09 4.22 -1.98
N PHE A 99 18.86 3.68 -2.07
CA PHE A 99 17.72 4.16 -1.27
C PHE A 99 17.91 3.94 0.22
N ILE A 100 18.43 2.76 0.61
CA ILE A 100 18.77 2.44 2.01
C ILE A 100 19.82 3.39 2.53
N ALA A 101 20.91 3.62 1.77
CA ALA A 101 21.97 4.53 2.16
C ALA A 101 21.46 5.97 2.35
N ALA A 102 20.65 6.48 1.40
CA ALA A 102 20.06 7.81 1.49
C ALA A 102 19.07 7.95 2.66
N SER A 103 18.25 6.90 2.90
CA SER A 103 17.31 6.86 4.02
C SER A 103 18.02 6.84 5.37
N ARG A 104 19.09 6.04 5.48
CA ARG A 104 19.93 5.98 6.68
C ARG A 104 20.58 7.32 6.98
N ALA A 105 21.18 7.97 5.98
CA ALA A 105 21.77 9.28 6.13
C ALA A 105 20.73 10.33 6.58
N GLY A 106 19.50 10.28 6.08
CA GLY A 106 18.40 11.11 6.55
C GLY A 106 18.03 10.84 8.01
N PHE A 107 17.91 9.57 8.37
CA PHE A 107 17.58 9.11 9.74
C PHE A 107 18.63 9.57 10.76
N GLU A 108 19.93 9.46 10.42
CA GLU A 108 21.05 9.90 11.25
C GLU A 108 21.04 11.44 11.47
N ARG A 109 20.51 12.21 10.50
CA ARG A 109 20.28 13.66 10.65
C ARG A 109 18.99 14.03 11.38
N GLY A 110 18.25 13.05 11.90
CA GLY A 110 17.03 13.31 12.66
C GLY A 110 15.73 13.28 11.84
N VAL A 111 15.77 13.00 10.53
CA VAL A 111 14.55 12.84 9.74
C VAL A 111 13.79 11.60 10.20
N ARG A 112 12.53 11.78 10.59
CA ARG A 112 11.64 10.70 10.99
C ARG A 112 10.44 10.67 10.07
N ILE A 113 10.21 9.51 9.49
CA ILE A 113 9.07 9.26 8.61
C ILE A 113 8.33 8.05 9.17
N LEU A 114 7.02 8.15 9.25
CA LEU A 114 6.13 7.09 9.67
C LEU A 114 5.31 6.63 8.46
N HIS A 115 5.30 5.32 8.23
CA HIS A 115 4.45 4.69 7.24
C HIS A 115 3.34 3.90 7.94
N PHE A 116 2.10 4.33 7.80
CA PHE A 116 0.94 3.55 8.22
C PHE A 116 0.39 2.80 7.01
N LEU A 117 0.30 1.47 7.11
CA LEU A 117 -0.18 0.60 6.04
C LEU A 117 -1.60 0.12 6.34
N GLY A 118 -2.45 0.17 5.33
CA GLY A 118 -3.78 -0.42 5.33
C GLY A 118 -3.82 -1.78 4.66
N GLY A 119 -4.98 -2.14 4.11
CA GLY A 119 -5.17 -3.39 3.38
C GLY A 119 -4.37 -3.46 2.08
N SER A 120 -3.99 -4.68 1.70
CA SER A 120 -3.28 -5.00 0.45
C SER A 120 -4.13 -5.89 -0.45
N ALA A 121 -4.20 -5.55 -1.74
CA ALA A 121 -4.63 -6.44 -2.80
C ALA A 121 -3.38 -7.04 -3.45
N ILE A 122 -3.35 -8.36 -3.60
CA ILE A 122 -2.16 -9.07 -4.09
C ILE A 122 -2.57 -10.05 -5.19
N ASP A 123 -1.95 -9.94 -6.36
CA ASP A 123 -2.12 -10.82 -7.50
C ASP A 123 -0.84 -11.61 -7.71
N VAL A 124 -0.94 -12.95 -7.71
CA VAL A 124 0.19 -13.88 -7.86
C VAL A 124 0.06 -14.63 -9.17
N SER A 125 1.16 -14.69 -9.93
CA SER A 125 1.27 -15.45 -11.19
C SER A 125 2.63 -16.17 -11.22
N GLY A 126 2.65 -17.46 -10.88
CA GLY A 126 3.89 -18.23 -10.76
C GLY A 126 4.84 -17.60 -9.73
N ALA A 127 6.08 -17.30 -10.16
CA ALA A 127 7.10 -16.67 -9.33
C ALA A 127 7.04 -15.12 -9.33
N ARG A 128 5.96 -14.52 -9.85
CA ARG A 128 5.77 -13.07 -9.90
C ARG A 128 4.49 -12.64 -9.20
N ALA A 129 4.52 -11.47 -8.60
CA ALA A 129 3.32 -10.91 -8.00
C ALA A 129 3.32 -9.38 -8.11
N LEU A 130 2.10 -8.83 -8.01
CA LEU A 130 1.85 -7.41 -7.79
C LEU A 130 1.12 -7.24 -6.47
N ALA A 131 1.45 -6.18 -5.75
CA ALA A 131 0.70 -5.79 -4.58
C ALA A 131 0.35 -4.30 -4.62
N GLN A 132 -0.89 -3.98 -4.31
CA GLN A 132 -1.33 -2.61 -4.05
C GLN A 132 -1.69 -2.48 -2.58
N THR A 133 -0.95 -1.67 -1.84
CA THR A 133 -1.15 -1.49 -0.39
C THR A 133 -1.51 -0.05 -0.09
N LYS A 134 -2.66 0.18 0.55
CA LYS A 134 -3.02 1.50 1.07
C LYS A 134 -1.94 1.98 2.03
N MET A 135 -1.51 3.24 1.88
CA MET A 135 -0.47 3.80 2.74
C MET A 135 -0.75 5.25 3.12
N THR A 136 -0.26 5.62 4.28
CA THR A 136 -0.11 7.01 4.72
C THR A 136 1.35 7.22 5.09
N ILE A 137 1.96 8.25 4.54
CA ILE A 137 3.28 8.74 4.92
C ILE A 137 3.08 9.97 5.79
N SER A 138 3.66 9.98 6.99
CA SER A 138 3.70 11.15 7.86
C SER A 138 5.13 11.55 8.13
N GLN A 139 5.45 12.82 7.86
CA GLN A 139 6.78 13.39 8.06
C GLN A 139 6.67 14.72 8.78
N ARG A 140 7.40 14.88 9.88
CA ARG A 140 7.57 16.19 10.52
C ARG A 140 8.57 17.03 9.73
N ALA A 141 8.19 18.28 9.47
CA ALA A 141 9.03 19.27 8.78
C ALA A 141 8.92 20.63 9.48
N ASP A 142 9.98 21.44 9.39
CA ASP A 142 9.92 22.84 9.75
C ASP A 142 9.53 23.66 8.51
N VAL A 143 8.57 24.56 8.67
CA VAL A 143 8.13 25.49 7.63
C VAL A 143 8.26 26.91 8.18
N ASP A 144 9.38 27.54 7.87
CA ASP A 144 9.74 28.90 8.34
C ASP A 144 9.63 29.06 9.87
N GLY A 145 10.19 28.12 10.62
CA GLY A 145 10.18 28.11 12.07
C GLY A 145 8.91 27.55 12.71
N VAL A 146 7.93 27.09 11.90
CA VAL A 146 6.71 26.43 12.39
C VAL A 146 6.83 24.93 12.15
N PRO A 147 6.88 24.11 13.23
CA PRO A 147 6.81 22.65 13.09
C PRO A 147 5.48 22.21 12.49
N CYS A 148 5.52 21.45 11.40
CA CYS A 148 4.34 20.95 10.70
C CYS A 148 4.43 19.45 10.48
N ASP A 149 3.29 18.77 10.45
CA ASP A 149 3.16 17.41 9.96
C ASP A 149 2.67 17.43 8.52
N VAL A 150 3.48 16.85 7.63
CA VAL A 150 3.07 16.60 6.25
C VAL A 150 2.55 15.16 6.18
N VAL A 151 1.28 15.03 5.82
CA VAL A 151 0.60 13.73 5.74
C VAL A 151 0.17 13.50 4.30
N CYS A 152 0.74 12.49 3.67
CA CYS A 152 0.45 12.10 2.29
C CYS A 152 -0.14 10.69 2.26
N THR A 153 -1.27 10.53 1.59
CA THR A 153 -1.97 9.25 1.46
C THR A 153 -1.98 8.77 0.01
N GLY A 154 -2.00 7.46 -0.15
CA GLY A 154 -2.02 6.83 -1.45
C GLY A 154 -1.87 5.33 -1.36
N ARG A 155 -1.14 4.76 -2.29
CA ARG A 155 -0.86 3.32 -2.35
C ARG A 155 0.59 3.08 -2.72
N PHE A 156 1.19 2.05 -2.14
CA PHE A 156 2.34 1.41 -2.75
C PHE A 156 1.85 0.47 -3.85
N TYR A 157 2.53 0.49 -4.98
CA TYR A 157 2.39 -0.45 -6.07
C TYR A 157 3.72 -1.19 -6.22
N ASP A 158 3.72 -2.46 -5.86
CA ASP A 158 4.92 -3.26 -5.69
C ASP A 158 4.96 -4.40 -6.70
N PHE A 159 6.10 -4.57 -7.34
CA PHE A 159 6.43 -5.70 -8.17
C PHE A 159 7.28 -6.67 -7.35
N PHE A 160 6.84 -7.90 -7.24
CA PHE A 160 7.50 -8.95 -6.49
C PHE A 160 8.00 -10.06 -7.38
N GLU A 161 9.13 -10.65 -7.01
CA GLU A 161 9.63 -11.89 -7.58
C GLU A 161 9.99 -12.87 -6.47
N GLN A 162 9.66 -14.15 -6.68
CA GLN A 162 10.09 -15.26 -5.85
C GLN A 162 11.36 -15.88 -6.44
N ARG A 163 12.41 -15.95 -5.64
CA ARG A 163 13.63 -16.72 -5.96
C ARG A 163 13.92 -17.68 -4.81
N GLY A 164 13.95 -18.98 -5.12
CA GLY A 164 13.87 -20.01 -4.10
C GLY A 164 12.56 -19.87 -3.32
N ASP A 165 12.62 -19.87 -2.00
CA ASP A 165 11.44 -19.76 -1.14
C ASP A 165 11.12 -18.32 -0.68
N ALA A 166 11.86 -17.32 -1.19
CA ALA A 166 11.76 -15.95 -0.70
C ALA A 166 11.11 -15.01 -1.74
N TRP A 167 9.98 -14.40 -1.36
CA TRP A 167 9.40 -13.25 -2.05
C TRP A 167 10.15 -11.97 -1.67
N ARG A 168 10.51 -11.13 -2.66
CA ARG A 168 11.19 -9.85 -2.44
C ARG A 168 10.70 -8.80 -3.43
N ILE A 169 10.85 -7.53 -3.05
CA ILE A 169 10.46 -6.38 -3.87
C ILE A 169 11.50 -6.17 -4.97
N MET A 170 11.05 -6.19 -6.22
CA MET A 170 11.81 -5.81 -7.41
C MET A 170 11.70 -4.33 -7.71
N LEU A 171 10.48 -3.77 -7.55
CA LEU A 171 10.20 -2.36 -7.76
C LEU A 171 9.09 -1.94 -6.81
N ARG A 172 9.29 -0.84 -6.08
CA ARG A 172 8.23 -0.12 -5.37
C ARG A 172 8.02 1.23 -6.01
N GLN A 173 6.79 1.47 -6.47
CA GLN A 173 6.34 2.72 -7.05
C GLN A 173 5.13 3.23 -6.25
N PRO A 174 5.25 4.32 -5.48
CA PRO A 174 4.09 4.95 -4.87
C PRO A 174 3.15 5.57 -5.90
N ILE A 175 1.86 5.49 -5.63
CA ILE A 175 0.78 6.23 -6.27
C ILE A 175 0.27 7.22 -5.22
N TYR A 176 0.41 8.51 -5.47
CA TYR A 176 0.04 9.56 -4.52
C TYR A 176 -1.36 10.06 -4.81
N GLU A 177 -2.24 10.10 -3.82
CA GLU A 177 -3.65 10.44 -4.02
C GLU A 177 -4.01 11.81 -3.49
N LYS A 178 -3.53 12.14 -2.30
CA LYS A 178 -3.71 13.46 -1.67
C LYS A 178 -2.75 13.67 -0.53
N ASP A 179 -2.49 14.92 -0.22
CA ASP A 179 -1.70 15.28 0.95
C ASP A 179 -2.22 16.56 1.64
N ARG A 180 -1.68 16.82 2.83
CA ARG A 180 -1.90 18.05 3.58
C ARG A 180 -0.66 18.37 4.42
N LEU A 181 -0.61 19.61 4.89
CA LEU A 181 0.39 20.10 5.82
C LEU A 181 -0.33 20.78 6.98
N ASP A 182 -0.14 20.24 8.17
CA ASP A 182 -0.82 20.70 9.40
C ASP A 182 0.23 21.23 10.38
N PRO A 183 0.10 22.46 10.92
CA PRO A 183 0.97 22.91 12.01
C PRO A 183 0.75 22.08 13.27
N VAL A 184 1.82 21.77 14.00
CA VAL A 184 1.75 21.00 15.26
C VAL A 184 1.03 21.79 16.33
N ASP A 185 1.29 23.10 16.41
CA ASP A 185 0.46 24.03 17.19
C ASP A 185 -0.67 24.55 16.30
N PRO A 186 -1.93 24.24 16.61
CA PRO A 186 -3.08 24.68 15.80
C PRO A 186 -3.22 26.21 15.69
N ALA A 187 -2.62 26.98 16.62
CA ALA A 187 -2.62 28.44 16.58
C ALA A 187 -1.54 29.01 15.66
N ALA A 188 -0.55 28.20 15.27
CA ALA A 188 0.52 28.64 14.38
C ALA A 188 0.07 28.64 12.92
N VAL A 189 0.50 29.65 12.15
CA VAL A 189 0.20 29.78 10.73
C VAL A 189 1.49 29.76 9.93
N PRO A 190 1.86 28.63 9.29
CA PRO A 190 3.07 28.55 8.49
C PRO A 190 2.96 29.43 7.24
N GLN A 191 4.00 30.17 6.93
CA GLN A 191 4.06 31.01 5.73
C GLN A 191 4.58 30.17 4.56
N LEU A 192 3.67 29.74 3.68
CA LEU A 192 4.02 28.94 2.53
C LEU A 192 4.45 29.81 1.35
N ASP A 193 5.57 29.48 0.72
CA ASP A 193 5.93 29.98 -0.61
C ASP A 193 4.93 29.44 -1.63
N ARG A 194 3.87 30.20 -1.91
CA ARG A 194 2.79 29.83 -2.80
C ARG A 194 3.23 29.57 -4.23
N PRO A 195 4.13 30.36 -4.84
CA PRO A 195 4.72 30.07 -6.15
C PRO A 195 5.46 28.72 -6.19
N LEU A 196 6.24 28.38 -5.18
CA LEU A 196 6.91 27.09 -5.10
C LEU A 196 5.92 25.94 -4.92
N LEU A 197 4.97 26.09 -4.00
CA LEU A 197 3.95 25.09 -3.72
C LEU A 197 3.14 24.75 -4.99
N ALA A 198 2.79 25.76 -5.78
CA ALA A 198 2.00 25.58 -7.01
C ALA A 198 2.73 24.81 -8.12
N GLN A 199 4.05 24.63 -8.01
CA GLN A 199 4.83 23.87 -9.01
C GLN A 199 4.67 22.35 -8.88
N PHE A 200 4.10 21.87 -7.77
CA PHE A 200 4.01 20.44 -7.49
C PHE A 200 2.61 19.90 -7.75
N PRO A 201 2.52 18.64 -8.22
CA PRO A 201 1.24 17.97 -8.47
C PRO A 201 0.39 17.81 -7.21
N GLU A 202 -0.93 17.85 -7.38
CA GLU A 202 -1.89 17.89 -6.27
C GLU A 202 -1.78 16.69 -5.31
N GLY A 203 -1.55 15.49 -5.84
CA GLY A 203 -1.52 14.26 -5.04
C GLY A 203 -0.40 14.19 -4.01
N TYR A 204 0.67 15.02 -4.14
CA TYR A 204 1.81 15.06 -3.21
C TYR A 204 2.44 16.45 -3.08
N ARG A 205 1.63 17.48 -3.24
CA ARG A 205 2.06 18.89 -3.32
C ARG A 205 2.82 19.35 -2.07
N HIS A 206 2.26 19.07 -0.90
CA HIS A 206 2.85 19.50 0.37
C HIS A 206 4.06 18.65 0.75
N LEU A 207 4.02 17.34 0.44
CA LEU A 207 5.17 16.45 0.62
C LEU A 207 6.35 16.91 -0.25
N ALA A 208 6.09 17.17 -1.53
CA ALA A 208 7.09 17.68 -2.46
C ALA A 208 7.64 19.05 -2.03
N TYR A 209 6.76 19.93 -1.58
CA TYR A 209 7.13 21.24 -1.06
C TYR A 209 8.11 21.13 0.12
N ALA A 210 7.78 20.33 1.14
CA ALA A 210 8.63 20.14 2.30
C ALA A 210 9.99 19.51 1.92
N GLN A 211 9.98 18.53 1.01
CA GLN A 211 11.21 17.90 0.51
C GLN A 211 12.08 18.88 -0.30
N ALA A 212 11.47 19.69 -1.18
CA ALA A 212 12.20 20.69 -1.96
C ALA A 212 12.86 21.77 -1.07
N ARG A 213 12.18 22.20 -0.02
CA ARG A 213 12.75 23.13 0.98
C ARG A 213 13.93 22.53 1.75
N ASN A 214 13.97 21.20 1.89
CA ASN A 214 15.12 20.47 2.44
C ASN A 214 16.21 20.13 1.41
N GLY A 215 16.15 20.74 0.22
CA GLY A 215 17.18 20.63 -0.82
C GLY A 215 17.10 19.39 -1.70
N PHE A 216 16.00 18.63 -1.66
CA PHE A 216 15.81 17.48 -2.55
C PHE A 216 15.34 17.92 -3.94
N ALA A 217 15.89 17.28 -4.98
CA ALA A 217 15.34 17.34 -6.33
C ALA A 217 14.07 16.50 -6.43
N ILE A 218 12.95 17.12 -6.77
CA ILE A 218 11.63 16.46 -6.75
C ILE A 218 11.21 16.05 -8.14
N LYS A 219 10.86 14.75 -8.28
CA LYS A 219 10.23 14.20 -9.47
C LYS A 219 8.76 14.65 -9.52
N ARG A 220 8.34 15.24 -10.66
CA ARG A 220 7.02 15.87 -10.81
C ARG A 220 6.01 15.03 -11.59
N ASP A 221 6.43 13.93 -12.16
CA ASP A 221 5.65 12.99 -12.96
C ASP A 221 5.44 11.64 -12.23
N MET A 222 5.25 11.70 -10.90
CA MET A 222 4.90 10.51 -10.13
C MET A 222 3.44 10.13 -10.36
N PRO A 223 3.11 8.83 -10.38
CA PRO A 223 1.73 8.37 -10.49
C PRO A 223 0.83 8.99 -9.41
N GLN A 224 -0.33 9.48 -9.83
CA GLN A 224 -1.38 9.99 -8.97
C GLN A 224 -2.63 9.10 -9.06
N LEU A 225 -3.74 9.49 -8.44
CA LEU A 225 -5.00 8.72 -8.45
C LEU A 225 -5.46 8.38 -9.88
N THR A 226 -5.28 9.31 -10.81
CA THR A 226 -5.65 9.21 -12.24
C THR A 226 -4.54 9.80 -13.10
N GLY A 227 -4.60 9.54 -14.41
CA GLY A 227 -3.70 10.09 -15.42
C GLY A 227 -2.76 9.08 -16.04
N SER A 228 -2.02 9.52 -17.05
CA SER A 228 -1.18 8.67 -17.90
C SER A 228 -0.11 7.90 -17.12
N GLU A 229 0.42 8.47 -16.03
CA GLU A 229 1.49 7.84 -15.26
C GLU A 229 1.00 6.59 -14.52
N VAL A 230 -0.20 6.66 -13.88
CA VAL A 230 -0.77 5.50 -13.19
C VAL A 230 -1.33 4.48 -14.18
N GLU A 231 -1.87 4.91 -15.31
CA GLU A 231 -2.32 4.02 -16.37
C GLU A 231 -1.16 3.21 -16.96
N ARG A 232 -0.03 3.87 -17.21
CA ARG A 232 1.20 3.21 -17.65
C ARG A 232 1.71 2.22 -16.61
N LEU A 233 1.74 2.62 -15.34
CA LEU A 233 2.15 1.74 -14.24
C LEU A 233 1.30 0.47 -14.15
N TYR A 234 -0.01 0.58 -14.35
CA TYR A 234 -0.90 -0.59 -14.38
C TYR A 234 -0.67 -1.49 -15.60
N ALA A 235 -0.41 -0.89 -16.78
CA ALA A 235 -0.06 -1.64 -17.97
C ALA A 235 1.27 -2.40 -17.80
N ASP A 236 2.28 -1.76 -17.20
CA ASP A 236 3.56 -2.38 -16.86
C ASP A 236 3.38 -3.53 -15.85
N GLY A 237 2.51 -3.35 -14.86
CA GLY A 237 2.15 -4.40 -13.93
C GLY A 237 1.49 -5.61 -14.59
N ALA A 238 0.53 -5.38 -15.46
CA ALA A 238 -0.13 -6.46 -16.21
C ALA A 238 0.88 -7.21 -17.09
N ALA A 239 1.79 -6.49 -17.76
CA ALA A 239 2.86 -7.09 -18.55
C ALA A 239 3.82 -7.91 -17.69
N TRP A 240 4.17 -7.42 -16.49
CA TRP A 240 5.00 -8.15 -15.52
C TRP A 240 4.39 -9.49 -15.10
N LEU A 241 3.11 -9.50 -14.71
CA LEU A 241 2.39 -10.74 -14.35
C LEU A 241 2.29 -11.73 -15.51
N ALA A 242 2.22 -11.23 -16.74
CA ALA A 242 2.22 -12.05 -17.94
C ALA A 242 3.61 -12.56 -18.35
N GLY A 243 4.67 -12.27 -17.57
CA GLY A 243 6.04 -12.73 -17.87
C GLY A 243 6.90 -11.71 -18.63
N GLY A 244 6.41 -10.51 -18.88
CA GLY A 244 7.15 -9.43 -19.53
C GLY A 244 8.31 -8.88 -18.68
N PRO A 245 9.14 -7.97 -19.22
CA PRO A 245 10.24 -7.36 -18.47
C PRO A 245 9.71 -6.43 -17.36
N LEU A 246 10.55 -6.21 -16.34
CA LEU A 246 10.29 -5.17 -15.36
C LEU A 246 10.41 -3.80 -16.04
N ALA A 247 9.44 -2.91 -15.79
CA ALA A 247 9.49 -1.53 -16.24
C ALA A 247 10.77 -0.82 -15.75
N ARG A 248 11.37 0.02 -16.59
CA ARG A 248 12.62 0.75 -16.29
C ARG A 248 12.35 2.11 -15.67
#